data_6f14f4fd93f47ee22d3b0329cd38742c
#
_entry.id   6f14f4fd93f47ee22d3b0329cd38742c
#
_cell.length_a   1.000
_cell.length_b   1.000
_cell.length_c   1.000
_cell.angle_alpha   90.00
_cell.angle_beta   90.00
_cell.angle_gamma   90.00
#
_symmetry.space_group_name_H-M   'P 1'
#
loop_
_entity.id
_entity.type
_entity.pdbx_description
1 polymer ?
#
loop_
_entity_poly.entity_id
_entity_poly.type
_entity_poly.pdbx_seq_one_letter_code
_entity_poly.pdbx_strand_id
1 'polypeptide(L)'
;MEQEIRFYKGLAKQYPNVASAATEIINLQAILNLPKGTEHFITDVHGEYLQFRHILRNASGAIRRKIDDVFGHTLSNSDKRSLATLIYYPKEKMEVVKKNEEDMENWYKITLYRLIEVCKTTASKYTRSKVRKALPADYAYVIEELITEKAEVLDKEAYYDAIVNTIIEIGRAENFIIALAELIQRLVVDHLHVLGD
;
A
#
# COMPACT_ATOMS: atom_id res chain seq x y z
N MET A 1 40.87 13.34 14.87
CA MET A 1 40.45 14.71 15.30
C MET A 1 39.79 15.50 14.16
N GLU A 2 40.51 15.80 13.02
CA GLU A 2 39.91 16.60 11.94
C GLU A 2 38.70 15.93 11.23
N GLN A 3 38.79 14.62 10.99
CA GLN A 3 37.66 13.83 10.43
C GLN A 3 36.46 13.78 11.37
N GLU A 4 36.68 13.64 12.65
CA GLU A 4 35.60 13.66 13.66
C GLU A 4 34.93 15.03 13.73
N ILE A 5 35.70 16.11 13.69
CA ILE A 5 35.12 17.46 13.67
C ILE A 5 34.27 17.68 12.40
N ARG A 6 34.73 17.19 11.24
CA ARG A 6 33.98 17.26 10.00
C ARG A 6 32.68 16.47 10.07
N PHE A 7 32.71 15.28 10.67
CA PHE A 7 31.55 14.45 10.93
C PHE A 7 30.54 15.15 11.83
N TYR A 8 30.95 15.67 12.99
CA TYR A 8 30.06 16.39 13.90
C TYR A 8 29.51 17.69 13.29
N LYS A 9 30.27 18.40 12.47
CA LYS A 9 29.77 19.55 11.72
C LYS A 9 28.69 19.14 10.72
N GLY A 10 28.78 17.97 10.11
CA GLY A 10 27.74 17.41 9.26
C GLY A 10 26.46 17.10 10.04
N LEU A 11 26.58 16.42 11.18
CA LEU A 11 25.46 16.13 12.05
C LEU A 11 24.78 17.41 12.59
N ALA A 12 25.57 18.42 12.98
CA ALA A 12 25.02 19.68 13.48
C ALA A 12 24.22 20.46 12.43
N LYS A 13 24.50 20.27 11.14
CA LYS A 13 23.67 20.83 10.06
C LYS A 13 22.31 20.12 9.95
N GLN A 14 22.30 18.80 10.16
CA GLN A 14 21.10 17.99 10.09
C GLN A 14 20.26 18.10 11.36
N TYR A 15 20.92 18.17 12.51
CA TYR A 15 20.32 18.24 13.85
C TYR A 15 20.84 19.48 14.59
N PRO A 16 20.29 20.67 14.28
CA PRO A 16 20.84 21.95 14.75
C PRO A 16 20.67 22.21 16.24
N ASN A 17 19.88 21.42 16.94
CA ASN A 17 19.67 21.54 18.37
C ASN A 17 19.36 20.18 19.03
N VAL A 18 19.42 20.14 20.36
CA VAL A 18 19.21 18.92 21.15
C VAL A 18 17.80 18.32 20.92
N ALA A 19 16.78 19.15 20.77
CA ALA A 19 15.42 18.68 20.55
C ALA A 19 15.28 17.91 19.23
N SER A 20 15.86 18.43 18.14
CA SER A 20 15.84 17.74 16.84
C SER A 20 16.64 16.42 16.87
N ALA A 21 17.77 16.40 17.52
CA ALA A 21 18.58 15.18 17.70
C ALA A 21 17.83 14.15 18.57
N ALA A 22 17.25 14.58 19.69
CA ALA A 22 16.45 13.70 20.54
C ALA A 22 15.23 13.09 19.82
N THR A 23 14.52 13.91 19.04
CA THR A 23 13.38 13.44 18.22
C THR A 23 13.83 12.37 17.25
N GLU A 24 14.95 12.55 16.58
CA GLU A 24 15.46 11.56 15.62
C GLU A 24 15.93 10.27 16.32
N ILE A 25 16.60 10.37 17.46
CA ILE A 25 16.98 9.21 18.29
C ILE A 25 15.75 8.40 18.68
N ILE A 26 14.69 9.05 19.16
CA ILE A 26 13.43 8.40 19.54
C ILE A 26 12.81 7.71 18.32
N ASN A 27 12.78 8.40 17.17
CA ASN A 27 12.24 7.85 15.91
C ASN A 27 13.02 6.63 15.47
N LEU A 28 14.35 6.70 15.41
CA LEU A 28 15.21 5.59 14.99
C LEU A 28 15.10 4.40 15.95
N GLN A 29 15.09 4.65 17.27
CA GLN A 29 14.89 3.60 18.26
C GLN A 29 13.53 2.91 18.11
N ALA A 30 12.49 3.66 17.83
CA ALA A 30 11.16 3.10 17.54
C ALA A 30 11.15 2.26 16.26
N ILE A 31 11.81 2.74 15.18
CA ILE A 31 11.89 2.03 13.89
C ILE A 31 12.57 0.66 14.04
N LEU A 32 13.58 0.53 14.90
CA LEU A 32 14.24 -0.75 15.17
C LEU A 32 13.30 -1.83 15.73
N ASN A 33 12.16 -1.44 16.29
CA ASN A 33 11.15 -2.34 16.85
C ASN A 33 9.96 -2.56 15.92
N LEU A 34 9.96 -2.01 14.70
CA LEU A 34 8.93 -2.30 13.71
C LEU A 34 9.00 -3.76 13.26
N PRO A 35 7.85 -4.34 12.84
CA PRO A 35 7.85 -5.65 12.18
C PRO A 35 8.83 -5.67 11.02
N LYS A 36 9.49 -6.81 10.82
CA LYS A 36 10.41 -6.99 9.67
C LYS A 36 9.68 -6.71 8.36
N GLY A 37 10.36 -6.01 7.48
CA GLY A 37 9.92 -5.78 6.11
C GLY A 37 9.81 -7.10 5.32
N THR A 38 9.08 -7.05 4.21
CA THR A 38 9.02 -8.15 3.26
C THR A 38 10.18 -8.03 2.29
N GLU A 39 11.05 -9.02 2.30
CA GLU A 39 12.15 -9.14 1.35
C GLU A 39 11.76 -10.08 0.21
N HIS A 40 12.06 -9.69 -1.01
CA HIS A 40 11.74 -10.42 -2.22
C HIS A 40 13.04 -10.76 -2.94
N PHE A 41 13.33 -12.05 -3.09
CA PHE A 41 14.53 -12.53 -3.76
C PHE A 41 14.14 -13.12 -5.11
N ILE A 42 14.82 -12.70 -6.16
CA ILE A 42 14.64 -13.19 -7.54
C ILE A 42 16.00 -13.55 -8.12
N THR A 43 16.06 -14.73 -8.74
CA THR A 43 17.21 -15.22 -9.51
C THR A 43 16.78 -15.54 -10.95
N ASP A 44 17.73 -15.84 -11.80
CA ASP A 44 17.52 -16.47 -13.13
C ASP A 44 16.41 -15.80 -13.96
N VAL A 45 16.52 -14.51 -14.19
CA VAL A 45 15.50 -13.74 -14.92
C VAL A 45 15.50 -14.09 -16.41
N HIS A 46 16.64 -14.42 -17.00
CA HIS A 46 16.84 -14.89 -18.38
C HIS A 46 16.12 -14.07 -19.47
N GLY A 47 15.89 -12.77 -19.23
CA GLY A 47 15.14 -11.91 -20.14
C GLY A 47 13.64 -12.17 -20.22
N GLU A 48 13.07 -13.03 -19.38
CA GLU A 48 11.66 -13.37 -19.30
C GLU A 48 10.82 -12.23 -18.68
N TYR A 49 10.68 -11.13 -19.41
CA TYR A 49 10.05 -9.89 -18.94
C TYR A 49 8.64 -10.09 -18.38
N LEU A 50 7.80 -10.89 -19.03
CA LEU A 50 6.41 -11.06 -18.64
C LEU A 50 6.31 -11.80 -17.29
N GLN A 51 7.09 -12.85 -17.10
CA GLN A 51 7.18 -13.62 -15.87
C GLN A 51 7.77 -12.77 -14.75
N PHE A 52 8.86 -12.07 -15.00
CA PHE A 52 9.48 -11.16 -14.05
C PHE A 52 8.50 -10.08 -13.59
N ARG A 53 7.83 -9.41 -14.54
CA ARG A 53 6.81 -8.40 -14.24
C ARG A 53 5.66 -8.97 -13.42
N HIS A 54 5.21 -10.20 -13.72
CA HIS A 54 4.15 -10.85 -12.95
C HIS A 54 4.57 -11.13 -11.51
N ILE A 55 5.78 -11.64 -11.31
CA ILE A 55 6.34 -11.90 -9.98
C ILE A 55 6.45 -10.61 -9.15
N LEU A 56 6.90 -9.51 -9.78
CA LEU A 56 6.94 -8.21 -9.11
C LEU A 56 5.54 -7.72 -8.70
N ARG A 57 4.56 -7.83 -9.59
CA ARG A 57 3.19 -7.37 -9.34
C ARG A 57 2.46 -8.18 -8.27
N ASN A 58 2.68 -9.47 -8.20
CA ASN A 58 2.05 -10.34 -7.20
C ASN A 58 2.87 -10.44 -5.90
N ALA A 59 4.08 -9.88 -5.89
CA ALA A 59 5.01 -9.90 -4.77
C ALA A 59 5.27 -11.34 -4.26
N SER A 60 5.54 -12.29 -5.16
CA SER A 60 5.70 -13.72 -4.86
C SER A 60 4.56 -14.29 -3.97
N GLY A 61 3.33 -13.86 -4.25
CA GLY A 61 2.14 -14.27 -3.53
C GLY A 61 1.88 -13.52 -2.22
N ALA A 62 2.69 -12.53 -1.85
CA ALA A 62 2.48 -11.77 -0.61
C ALA A 62 1.15 -11.03 -0.60
N ILE A 63 0.71 -10.47 -1.73
CA ILE A 63 -0.60 -9.81 -1.84
C ILE A 63 -1.73 -10.80 -1.58
N ARG A 64 -1.65 -12.02 -2.14
CA ARG A 64 -2.66 -13.06 -1.90
C ARG A 64 -2.76 -13.42 -0.42
N ARG A 65 -1.62 -13.58 0.26
CA ARG A 65 -1.60 -13.82 1.71
C ARG A 65 -2.25 -12.67 2.48
N LYS A 66 -1.99 -11.41 2.09
CA LYS A 66 -2.65 -10.25 2.73
C LYS A 66 -4.17 -10.27 2.56
N ILE A 67 -4.67 -10.62 1.38
CA ILE A 67 -6.11 -10.79 1.16
C ILE A 67 -6.67 -11.91 2.04
N ASP A 68 -5.95 -13.04 2.16
CA ASP A 68 -6.35 -14.14 3.03
C ASP A 68 -6.32 -13.75 4.51
N ASP A 69 -5.31 -12.98 4.95
CA ASP A 69 -5.22 -12.43 6.32
C ASP A 69 -6.40 -11.51 6.67
N VAL A 70 -6.81 -10.66 5.71
CA VAL A 70 -7.91 -9.70 5.91
C VAL A 70 -9.27 -10.37 5.92
N PHE A 71 -9.52 -11.23 4.95
CA PHE A 71 -10.88 -11.74 4.70
C PHE A 71 -11.13 -13.17 5.20
N GLY A 72 -10.08 -13.94 5.52
CA GLY A 72 -10.23 -15.28 6.06
C GLY A 72 -11.26 -16.12 5.29
N HIS A 73 -12.33 -16.52 5.97
CA HIS A 73 -13.44 -17.28 5.37
C HIS A 73 -14.61 -16.39 4.89
N THR A 74 -14.55 -15.06 5.09
CA THR A 74 -15.65 -14.15 4.73
C THR A 74 -15.79 -13.93 3.23
N LEU A 75 -14.70 -14.15 2.46
CA LEU A 75 -14.71 -14.12 1.01
C LEU A 75 -14.47 -15.50 0.41
N SER A 76 -15.17 -15.79 -0.69
CA SER A 76 -14.94 -16.99 -1.47
C SER A 76 -13.52 -16.99 -2.09
N ASN A 77 -13.00 -18.17 -2.39
CA ASN A 77 -11.70 -18.29 -3.07
C ASN A 77 -11.72 -17.66 -4.48
N SER A 78 -12.89 -17.60 -5.12
CA SER A 78 -13.08 -16.92 -6.41
C SER A 78 -12.93 -15.41 -6.26
N ASP A 79 -13.62 -14.82 -5.27
CA ASP A 79 -13.57 -13.37 -5.01
C ASP A 79 -12.17 -12.91 -4.62
N LYS A 80 -11.50 -13.68 -3.76
CA LYS A 80 -10.11 -13.42 -3.38
C LYS A 80 -9.16 -13.44 -4.59
N ARG A 81 -9.35 -14.41 -5.51
CA ARG A 81 -8.55 -14.45 -6.75
C ARG A 81 -8.86 -13.26 -7.64
N SER A 82 -10.13 -12.90 -7.76
CA SER A 82 -10.56 -11.73 -8.55
C SER A 82 -9.97 -10.43 -7.99
N LEU A 83 -10.03 -10.25 -6.66
CA LEU A 83 -9.43 -9.09 -5.98
C LEU A 83 -7.90 -9.06 -6.14
N ALA A 84 -7.22 -10.21 -6.01
CA ALA A 84 -5.79 -10.30 -6.25
C ALA A 84 -5.42 -9.92 -7.70
N THR A 85 -6.18 -10.42 -8.67
CA THR A 85 -5.98 -10.09 -10.09
C THR A 85 -6.18 -8.59 -10.34
N LEU A 86 -7.17 -7.99 -9.69
CA LEU A 86 -7.39 -6.54 -9.77
C LEU A 86 -6.19 -5.77 -9.22
N ILE A 87 -5.63 -6.19 -8.08
CA ILE A 87 -4.44 -5.53 -7.53
C ILE A 87 -3.22 -5.73 -8.44
N TYR A 88 -3.03 -6.92 -9.06
CA TYR A 88 -1.88 -7.17 -9.94
C TYR A 88 -1.98 -6.42 -11.28
N TYR A 89 -3.16 -6.33 -11.84
CA TYR A 89 -3.43 -5.81 -13.17
C TYR A 89 -4.66 -4.88 -13.16
N PRO A 90 -4.60 -3.74 -12.44
CA PRO A 90 -5.79 -2.92 -12.20
C PRO A 90 -6.42 -2.42 -13.49
N LYS A 91 -5.64 -1.89 -14.42
CA LYS A 91 -6.16 -1.34 -15.69
C LYS A 91 -6.77 -2.43 -16.57
N GLU A 92 -6.04 -3.52 -16.76
CA GLU A 92 -6.47 -4.65 -17.57
C GLU A 92 -7.74 -5.32 -16.99
N LYS A 93 -7.81 -5.47 -15.66
CA LYS A 93 -8.99 -6.04 -14.99
C LYS A 93 -10.19 -5.12 -15.08
N MET A 94 -10.01 -3.80 -14.96
CA MET A 94 -11.09 -2.82 -15.11
C MET A 94 -11.75 -2.89 -16.49
N GLU A 95 -10.96 -3.04 -17.57
CA GLU A 95 -11.52 -3.20 -18.92
C GLU A 95 -12.41 -4.46 -19.07
N VAL A 96 -12.05 -5.54 -18.37
CA VAL A 96 -12.86 -6.78 -18.36
C VAL A 96 -14.13 -6.58 -17.53
N VAL A 97 -14.03 -5.95 -16.37
CA VAL A 97 -15.17 -5.70 -15.48
C VAL A 97 -16.21 -4.82 -16.17
N LYS A 98 -15.81 -3.70 -16.76
CA LYS A 98 -16.71 -2.78 -17.47
C LYS A 98 -17.52 -3.44 -18.60
N LYS A 99 -17.04 -4.55 -19.14
CA LYS A 99 -17.74 -5.30 -20.21
C LYS A 99 -18.73 -6.33 -19.68
N ASN A 100 -18.56 -6.79 -18.45
CA ASN A 100 -19.28 -7.97 -17.95
C ASN A 100 -20.12 -7.66 -16.70
N GLU A 101 -19.86 -6.55 -16.01
CA GLU A 101 -20.61 -6.16 -14.80
C GLU A 101 -21.82 -5.33 -15.18
N GLU A 102 -23.00 -5.74 -14.71
CA GLU A 102 -24.26 -5.07 -14.97
C GLU A 102 -24.53 -3.94 -13.97
N ASP A 103 -24.08 -4.12 -12.71
CA ASP A 103 -24.23 -3.14 -11.63
C ASP A 103 -22.88 -2.58 -11.21
N MET A 104 -22.35 -1.68 -12.03
CA MET A 104 -21.04 -1.05 -11.80
C MET A 104 -20.97 -0.24 -10.51
N GLU A 105 -22.06 0.41 -10.10
CA GLU A 105 -22.07 1.23 -8.89
C GLU A 105 -21.85 0.38 -7.64
N ASN A 106 -22.62 -0.69 -7.49
CA ASN A 106 -22.47 -1.63 -6.40
C ASN A 106 -21.11 -2.35 -6.43
N TRP A 107 -20.64 -2.72 -7.64
CA TRP A 107 -19.33 -3.33 -7.82
C TRP A 107 -18.20 -2.38 -7.36
N TYR A 108 -18.27 -1.10 -7.72
CA TYR A 108 -17.31 -0.10 -7.26
C TYR A 108 -17.32 0.02 -5.75
N LYS A 109 -18.49 0.13 -5.15
CA LYS A 109 -18.64 0.27 -3.70
C LYS A 109 -18.00 -0.90 -2.96
N ILE A 110 -18.38 -2.12 -3.29
CA ILE A 110 -17.83 -3.34 -2.68
C ILE A 110 -16.31 -3.44 -2.88
N THR A 111 -15.84 -3.14 -4.09
CA THR A 111 -14.42 -3.24 -4.44
C THR A 111 -13.59 -2.20 -3.71
N LEU A 112 -14.06 -0.97 -3.58
CA LEU A 112 -13.38 0.10 -2.84
C LEU A 112 -13.21 -0.28 -1.37
N TYR A 113 -14.26 -0.76 -0.70
CA TYR A 113 -14.15 -1.21 0.70
C TYR A 113 -13.14 -2.35 0.86
N ARG A 114 -13.18 -3.34 -0.04
CA ARG A 114 -12.21 -4.45 -0.01
C ARG A 114 -10.77 -3.97 -0.19
N LEU A 115 -10.53 -3.06 -1.12
CA LEU A 115 -9.18 -2.51 -1.35
C LEU A 115 -8.70 -1.64 -0.20
N ILE A 116 -9.57 -0.85 0.41
CA ILE A 116 -9.26 -0.03 1.59
C ILE A 116 -8.81 -0.94 2.75
N GLU A 117 -9.50 -2.04 3.02
CA GLU A 117 -9.12 -2.97 4.10
C GLU A 117 -7.77 -3.67 3.82
N VAL A 118 -7.52 -4.10 2.58
CA VAL A 118 -6.20 -4.65 2.20
C VAL A 118 -5.11 -3.59 2.33
N CYS A 119 -5.40 -2.35 1.93
CA CYS A 119 -4.47 -1.23 2.02
C CYS A 119 -4.15 -0.89 3.49
N LYS A 120 -5.16 -0.80 4.37
CA LYS A 120 -4.99 -0.63 5.82
C LYS A 120 -4.02 -1.67 6.40
N THR A 121 -4.30 -2.94 6.14
CA THR A 121 -3.49 -4.06 6.64
C THR A 121 -2.08 -4.02 6.10
N THR A 122 -1.91 -3.66 4.82
CA THR A 122 -0.58 -3.54 4.20
C THR A 122 0.20 -2.36 4.78
N ALA A 123 -0.46 -1.24 5.02
CA ALA A 123 0.14 -0.02 5.56
C ALA A 123 0.48 -0.12 7.06
N SER A 124 -0.24 -0.96 7.82
CA SER A 124 -0.16 -1.01 9.29
C SER A 124 1.22 -1.35 9.86
N LYS A 125 2.07 -2.04 9.09
CA LYS A 125 3.44 -2.41 9.50
C LYS A 125 4.45 -1.25 9.40
N TYR A 126 4.06 -0.12 8.82
CA TYR A 126 4.95 1.00 8.54
C TYR A 126 4.73 2.20 9.44
N THR A 127 5.74 3.08 9.51
CA THR A 127 5.56 4.42 10.06
C THR A 127 4.62 5.24 9.18
N ARG A 128 3.85 6.15 9.78
CA ARG A 128 3.00 7.09 9.01
C ARG A 128 3.81 7.88 7.99
N SER A 129 5.04 8.28 8.32
CA SER A 129 5.94 8.99 7.40
C SER A 129 6.26 8.17 6.14
N LYS A 130 6.51 6.84 6.27
CA LYS A 130 6.75 5.97 5.12
C LYS A 130 5.50 5.82 4.28
N VAL A 131 4.34 5.63 4.90
CA VAL A 131 3.06 5.53 4.19
C VAL A 131 2.77 6.82 3.41
N ARG A 132 2.89 8.00 4.04
CA ARG A 132 2.67 9.30 3.40
C ARG A 132 3.53 9.52 2.15
N LYS A 133 4.80 9.10 2.21
CA LYS A 133 5.71 9.18 1.04
C LYS A 133 5.31 8.25 -0.11
N ALA A 134 4.56 7.20 0.17
CA ALA A 134 4.09 6.25 -0.83
C ALA A 134 2.73 6.62 -1.43
N LEU A 135 1.96 7.52 -0.78
CA LEU A 135 0.63 7.90 -1.24
C LEU A 135 0.68 8.53 -2.64
N PRO A 136 -0.29 8.21 -3.52
CA PRO A 136 -0.45 8.89 -4.79
C PRO A 136 -0.88 10.34 -4.55
N ALA A 137 -0.23 11.30 -5.23
CA ALA A 137 -0.41 12.74 -4.99
C ALA A 137 -1.87 13.20 -5.10
N ASP A 138 -2.59 12.71 -6.13
CA ASP A 138 -3.95 13.12 -6.44
C ASP A 138 -4.98 12.72 -5.36
N TYR A 139 -4.71 11.64 -4.62
CA TYR A 139 -5.63 11.06 -3.64
C TYR A 139 -5.02 10.94 -2.23
N ALA A 140 -3.86 11.54 -2.00
CA ALA A 140 -3.08 11.32 -0.78
C ALA A 140 -3.89 11.55 0.49
N TYR A 141 -4.57 12.71 0.59
CA TYR A 141 -5.38 13.05 1.76
C TYR A 141 -6.53 12.04 1.97
N VAL A 142 -7.28 11.75 0.92
CA VAL A 142 -8.45 10.86 1.00
C VAL A 142 -8.05 9.44 1.36
N ILE A 143 -6.99 8.92 0.75
CA ILE A 143 -6.49 7.57 1.06
C ILE A 143 -5.95 7.53 2.49
N GLU A 144 -5.17 8.55 2.92
CA GLU A 144 -4.66 8.60 4.31
C GLU A 144 -5.80 8.56 5.32
N GLU A 145 -6.87 9.33 5.10
CA GLU A 145 -8.06 9.34 5.97
C GLU A 145 -8.70 7.96 6.05
N LEU A 146 -8.93 7.31 4.90
CA LEU A 146 -9.61 6.02 4.82
C LEU A 146 -8.81 4.85 5.40
N ILE A 147 -7.45 4.92 5.42
CA ILE A 147 -6.61 3.80 5.88
C ILE A 147 -6.03 3.97 7.28
N THR A 148 -6.17 5.15 7.90
CA THR A 148 -5.50 5.42 9.17
C THR A 148 -6.23 4.84 10.37
N GLU A 149 -7.55 4.97 10.40
CA GLU A 149 -8.38 4.60 11.55
C GLU A 149 -9.44 3.56 11.17
N LYS A 150 -9.99 2.89 12.17
CA LYS A 150 -11.15 2.02 12.00
C LYS A 150 -12.43 2.85 12.18
N ALA A 151 -13.29 2.85 11.16
CA ALA A 151 -14.53 3.61 11.14
C ALA A 151 -15.41 3.32 12.37
N GLU A 152 -15.53 2.05 12.72
CA GLU A 152 -16.39 1.56 13.82
C GLU A 152 -15.93 2.07 15.19
N VAL A 153 -14.62 2.27 15.38
CA VAL A 153 -14.05 2.76 16.65
C VAL A 153 -14.37 4.23 16.89
N LEU A 154 -14.53 5.00 15.81
CA LEU A 154 -14.67 6.46 15.85
C LEU A 154 -16.09 6.95 15.50
N ASP A 155 -17.05 6.03 15.28
CA ASP A 155 -18.40 6.37 14.79
C ASP A 155 -18.36 7.22 13.51
N LYS A 156 -17.45 6.82 12.58
CA LYS A 156 -17.19 7.53 11.32
C LYS A 156 -17.67 6.77 10.09
N GLU A 157 -18.50 5.72 10.25
CA GLU A 157 -18.98 4.93 9.12
C GLU A 157 -19.68 5.80 8.08
N ALA A 158 -20.61 6.66 8.53
CA ALA A 158 -21.34 7.57 7.65
C ALA A 158 -20.41 8.55 6.91
N TYR A 159 -19.32 8.99 7.55
CA TYR A 159 -18.32 9.85 6.93
C TYR A 159 -17.52 9.13 5.86
N TYR A 160 -17.07 7.90 6.12
CA TYR A 160 -16.33 7.11 5.13
C TYR A 160 -17.24 6.66 3.99
N ASP A 161 -18.49 6.30 4.28
CA ASP A 161 -19.50 6.02 3.27
C ASP A 161 -19.73 7.22 2.35
N ALA A 162 -19.82 8.43 2.91
CA ALA A 162 -19.96 9.65 2.12
C ALA A 162 -18.76 9.88 1.18
N ILE A 163 -17.53 9.63 1.64
CA ILE A 163 -16.34 9.73 0.81
C ILE A 163 -16.44 8.73 -0.36
N VAL A 164 -16.71 7.46 -0.07
CA VAL A 164 -16.77 6.40 -1.10
C VAL A 164 -17.89 6.67 -2.11
N ASN A 165 -19.08 7.03 -1.64
CA ASN A 165 -20.21 7.36 -2.51
C ASN A 165 -19.88 8.57 -3.40
N THR A 166 -19.27 9.63 -2.85
CA THR A 166 -18.86 10.81 -3.63
C THR A 166 -17.85 10.45 -4.72
N ILE A 167 -16.86 9.59 -4.43
CA ILE A 167 -15.88 9.12 -5.44
C ILE A 167 -16.60 8.43 -6.61
N ILE A 168 -17.64 7.65 -6.32
CA ILE A 168 -18.44 6.96 -7.33
C ILE A 168 -19.28 7.97 -8.13
N GLU A 169 -20.02 8.84 -7.46
CA GLU A 169 -20.91 9.84 -8.05
C GLU A 169 -20.19 10.79 -9.02
N ILE A 170 -18.98 11.23 -8.69
CA ILE A 170 -18.16 12.09 -9.56
C ILE A 170 -17.41 11.33 -10.65
N GLY A 171 -17.62 10.01 -10.80
CA GLY A 171 -17.02 9.18 -11.83
C GLY A 171 -15.51 8.93 -11.64
N ARG A 172 -15.01 8.93 -10.40
CA ARG A 172 -13.58 8.73 -10.09
C ARG A 172 -13.24 7.37 -9.49
N ALA A 173 -14.23 6.47 -9.38
CA ALA A 173 -14.05 5.16 -8.77
C ALA A 173 -12.95 4.32 -9.45
N GLU A 174 -12.90 4.27 -10.76
CA GLU A 174 -11.86 3.55 -11.51
C GLU A 174 -10.44 4.08 -11.19
N ASN A 175 -10.25 5.40 -11.27
CA ASN A 175 -8.96 6.02 -10.96
C ASN A 175 -8.54 5.75 -9.51
N PHE A 176 -9.48 5.80 -8.59
CA PHE A 176 -9.22 5.57 -7.17
C PHE A 176 -8.88 4.09 -6.88
N ILE A 177 -9.56 3.14 -7.52
CA ILE A 177 -9.25 1.70 -7.47
C ILE A 177 -7.83 1.44 -7.98
N ILE A 178 -7.47 2.03 -9.11
CA ILE A 178 -6.10 1.90 -9.67
C ILE A 178 -5.08 2.45 -8.69
N ALA A 179 -5.32 3.63 -8.12
CA ALA A 179 -4.43 4.26 -7.15
C ALA A 179 -4.24 3.41 -5.88
N LEU A 180 -5.31 2.82 -5.34
CA LEU A 180 -5.22 1.90 -4.20
C LEU A 180 -4.45 0.62 -4.54
N ALA A 181 -4.71 0.02 -5.70
CA ALA A 181 -4.02 -1.18 -6.15
C ALA A 181 -2.51 -0.94 -6.32
N GLU A 182 -2.13 0.16 -6.94
CA GLU A 182 -0.72 0.57 -7.11
C GLU A 182 -0.05 0.88 -5.77
N LEU A 183 -0.77 1.48 -4.81
CA LEU A 183 -0.27 1.72 -3.46
C LEU A 183 -0.03 0.41 -2.71
N ILE A 184 -0.95 -0.56 -2.79
CA ILE A 184 -0.77 -1.89 -2.20
C ILE A 184 0.46 -2.57 -2.79
N GLN A 185 0.64 -2.57 -4.12
CA GLN A 185 1.83 -3.13 -4.77
C GLN A 185 3.12 -2.47 -4.27
N ARG A 186 3.12 -1.16 -4.06
CA ARG A 186 4.28 -0.39 -3.57
C ARG A 186 4.62 -0.70 -2.13
N LEU A 187 3.61 -0.95 -1.28
CA LEU A 187 3.80 -1.16 0.15
C LEU A 187 4.03 -2.63 0.55
N VAL A 188 3.67 -3.58 -0.30
CA VAL A 188 3.70 -5.00 0.08
C VAL A 188 5.10 -5.58 0.17
N VAL A 189 6.04 -5.07 -0.62
CA VAL A 189 7.47 -5.47 -0.62
C VAL A 189 8.33 -4.27 -0.22
N ASP A 190 9.23 -4.49 0.73
CA ASP A 190 10.16 -3.47 1.21
C ASP A 190 11.47 -3.45 0.42
N HIS A 191 12.00 -4.63 0.13
CA HIS A 191 13.27 -4.80 -0.54
C HIS A 191 13.17 -5.86 -1.64
N LEU A 192 13.70 -5.55 -2.80
CA LEU A 192 13.87 -6.48 -3.91
C LEU A 192 15.36 -6.77 -4.08
N HIS A 193 15.71 -8.04 -4.00
CA HIS A 193 17.05 -8.54 -4.24
C HIS A 193 17.04 -9.32 -5.56
N VAL A 194 17.80 -8.84 -6.55
CA VAL A 194 18.02 -9.54 -7.80
C VAL A 194 19.43 -10.10 -7.72
N LEU A 195 19.53 -11.43 -7.64
CA LEU A 195 20.80 -12.10 -7.34
C LEU A 195 21.63 -12.44 -8.60
N GLY A 196 21.04 -12.17 -9.76
CA GLY A 196 21.66 -12.52 -11.02
C GLY A 196 21.57 -14.02 -11.33
N ASP A 197 22.17 -14.41 -12.42
CA ASP A 197 22.26 -15.78 -12.91
C ASP A 197 23.74 -16.18 -13.10
#